data_667ba3e9675d5dbecf2c0e2b21a6543e
#
_entry.id   667ba3e9675d5dbecf2c0e2b21a6543e
#
_cell.length_a   1.000
_cell.length_b   1.000
_cell.length_c   1.000
_cell.angle_alpha   90.00
_cell.angle_beta   90.00
_cell.angle_gamma   90.00
#
_symmetry.space_group_name_H-M   'P 1'
#
loop_
_entity.id
_entity.type
_entity.pdbx_description
1 polymer ?
#
loop_
_entity_poly.entity_id
_entity_poly.type
_entity_poly.pdbx_seq_one_letter_code
_entity_poly.pdbx_strand_id
1 'polypeptide(L)'
;TVSACRVEVERTCAFIRSHYARHITLEELSLQAGLSKSALVRAFAKAKGVTPYRYLMAVRISEARRLLERGVSSAEAAVETGFSDQSHFTNYFTAFTGLTPGACRELFRQEWEMWQSIPSLDVL
;
A
#
# COMPACT_ATOMS: atom_id res chain seq x y z
N THR A 1 -6.39 -17.74 21.33
CA THR A 1 -5.37 -16.79 21.77
C THR A 1 -4.74 -16.07 20.59
N VAL A 2 -4.06 -14.99 20.87
CA VAL A 2 -3.39 -14.21 19.82
C VAL A 2 -2.33 -15.05 19.12
N SER A 3 -1.61 -15.88 19.86
CA SER A 3 -0.59 -16.78 19.30
C SER A 3 -1.19 -17.78 18.32
N ALA A 4 -2.38 -18.29 18.62
CA ALA A 4 -3.05 -19.26 17.76
C ALA A 4 -3.44 -18.68 16.42
N CYS A 5 -3.73 -17.38 16.37
CA CYS A 5 -4.16 -16.71 15.13
C CYS A 5 -3.01 -16.00 14.40
N ARG A 6 -1.80 -16.09 14.89
CA ARG A 6 -0.67 -15.39 14.30
C ARG A 6 -0.34 -15.87 12.91
N VAL A 7 -0.36 -17.18 12.68
CA VAL A 7 -0.09 -17.74 11.36
C VAL A 7 -1.15 -17.30 10.37
N GLU A 8 -2.42 -17.29 10.81
CA GLU A 8 -3.55 -16.86 9.97
C GLU A 8 -3.42 -15.41 9.59
N VAL A 9 -3.03 -14.54 10.53
CA VAL A 9 -2.82 -13.11 10.25
C VAL A 9 -1.67 -12.91 9.26
N GLU A 10 -0.54 -13.59 9.46
CA GLU A 10 0.59 -13.48 8.56
C GLU A 10 0.26 -13.99 7.16
N ARG A 11 -0.54 -15.05 7.08
CA ARG A 11 -1.02 -15.58 5.80
C ARG A 11 -1.92 -14.58 5.09
N THR A 12 -2.77 -13.88 5.85
CA THR A 12 -3.62 -12.82 5.32
C THR A 12 -2.78 -11.66 4.79
N CYS A 13 -1.76 -11.24 5.52
CA CYS A 13 -0.85 -10.19 5.06
C CYS A 13 -0.16 -10.58 3.76
N ALA A 14 0.33 -11.81 3.67
CA ALA A 14 0.98 -12.30 2.46
C ALA A 14 0.02 -12.32 1.27
N PHE A 15 -1.21 -12.74 1.52
CA PHE A 15 -2.24 -12.75 0.48
C PHE A 15 -2.53 -11.34 -0.02
N ILE A 16 -2.68 -10.39 0.88
CA ILE A 16 -2.92 -8.98 0.53
C ILE A 16 -1.76 -8.44 -0.30
N ARG A 17 -0.52 -8.68 0.13
CA ARG A 17 0.66 -8.21 -0.60
C ARG A 17 0.77 -8.81 -2.00
N SER A 18 0.26 -10.02 -2.19
CA SER A 18 0.30 -10.69 -3.49
C SER A 18 -0.85 -10.28 -4.42
N HIS A 19 -1.95 -9.79 -3.86
CA HIS A 19 -3.19 -9.58 -4.64
C HIS A 19 -3.76 -8.17 -4.49
N TYR A 20 -2.99 -7.22 -3.98
CA TYR A 20 -3.50 -5.88 -3.66
C TYR A 20 -4.06 -5.14 -4.88
N ALA A 21 -3.62 -5.49 -6.07
CA ALA A 21 -4.01 -4.75 -7.28
C ALA A 21 -5.41 -5.11 -7.77
N ARG A 22 -6.04 -6.14 -7.20
CA ARG A 22 -7.41 -6.51 -7.55
C ARG A 22 -8.35 -6.28 -6.38
N HIS A 23 -9.64 -6.38 -6.65
CA HIS A 23 -10.65 -6.29 -5.60
C HIS A 23 -10.51 -7.48 -4.64
N ILE A 24 -10.45 -7.19 -3.35
CA ILE A 24 -10.37 -8.21 -2.29
C ILE A 24 -11.47 -7.92 -1.29
N THR A 25 -12.26 -8.94 -0.95
CA THR A 25 -13.33 -8.81 0.04
C THR A 25 -12.89 -9.39 1.39
N LEU A 26 -13.50 -8.92 2.46
CA LEU A 26 -13.25 -9.49 3.79
C LEU A 26 -13.66 -10.95 3.83
N GLU A 27 -14.74 -11.31 3.11
CA GLU A 27 -15.19 -12.69 3.01
C GLU A 27 -14.09 -13.58 2.41
N GLU A 28 -13.45 -13.13 1.34
CA GLU A 28 -12.36 -13.85 0.72
C GLU A 28 -11.19 -14.03 1.68
N LEU A 29 -10.83 -12.98 2.40
CA LEU A 29 -9.76 -13.05 3.41
C LEU A 29 -10.11 -14.01 4.53
N SER A 30 -11.36 -14.01 4.96
CA SER A 30 -11.88 -14.91 5.99
C SER A 30 -11.75 -16.37 5.54
N LEU A 31 -12.14 -16.68 4.32
CA LEU A 31 -12.00 -18.01 3.77
C LEU A 31 -10.53 -18.44 3.65
N GLN A 32 -9.67 -17.54 3.20
CA GLN A 32 -8.24 -17.80 3.08
C GLN A 32 -7.61 -18.10 4.44
N ALA A 33 -8.00 -17.37 5.46
CA ALA A 33 -7.44 -17.51 6.79
C ALA A 33 -8.03 -18.68 7.57
N GLY A 34 -9.20 -19.17 7.17
CA GLY A 34 -9.91 -20.20 7.92
C GLY A 34 -10.50 -19.66 9.22
N LEU A 35 -10.85 -18.38 9.25
CA LEU A 35 -11.44 -17.71 10.40
C LEU A 35 -12.75 -17.06 9.99
N SER A 36 -13.64 -16.80 10.95
CA SER A 36 -14.80 -15.96 10.69
C SER A 36 -14.34 -14.53 10.44
N LYS A 37 -15.19 -13.73 9.80
CA LYS A 37 -14.87 -12.32 9.53
C LYS A 37 -14.52 -11.57 10.81
N SER A 38 -15.34 -11.73 11.85
CA SER A 38 -15.11 -11.01 13.11
C SER A 38 -13.85 -11.51 13.82
N ALA A 39 -13.57 -12.80 13.79
CA ALA A 39 -12.36 -13.35 14.38
C ALA A 39 -11.11 -12.83 13.65
N LEU A 40 -11.17 -12.78 12.32
CA LEU A 40 -10.06 -12.26 11.53
C LEU A 40 -9.81 -10.79 11.83
N VAL A 41 -10.85 -9.96 11.85
CA VAL A 41 -10.71 -8.53 12.13
C VAL A 41 -10.08 -8.30 13.51
N ARG A 42 -10.56 -9.02 14.53
CA ARG A 42 -10.03 -8.88 15.88
C ARG A 42 -8.57 -9.34 15.99
N ALA A 43 -8.26 -10.50 15.42
CA ALA A 43 -6.90 -11.04 15.45
C ALA A 43 -5.94 -10.15 14.68
N PHE A 44 -6.38 -9.66 13.54
CA PHE A 44 -5.57 -8.80 12.69
C PHE A 44 -5.28 -7.46 13.38
N ALA A 45 -6.30 -6.82 13.94
CA ALA A 45 -6.13 -5.56 14.66
C ALA A 45 -5.21 -5.72 15.85
N LYS A 46 -5.29 -6.83 16.56
CA LYS A 46 -4.44 -7.09 17.71
C LYS A 46 -2.99 -7.33 17.30
N ALA A 47 -2.76 -8.04 16.20
CA ALA A 47 -1.41 -8.36 15.74
C ALA A 47 -0.75 -7.21 15.00
N LYS A 48 -1.52 -6.46 14.20
CA LYS A 48 -0.97 -5.42 13.31
C LYS A 48 -1.35 -3.99 13.70
N GLY A 49 -2.29 -3.82 14.62
CA GLY A 49 -2.74 -2.49 15.04
C GLY A 49 -3.70 -1.82 14.10
N VAL A 50 -4.08 -2.46 12.99
CA VAL A 50 -5.01 -1.93 12.00
C VAL A 50 -5.91 -3.05 11.49
N THR A 51 -7.00 -2.68 10.83
CA THR A 51 -7.90 -3.65 10.19
C THR A 51 -7.27 -4.20 8.91
N PRO A 52 -7.74 -5.36 8.41
CA PRO A 52 -7.27 -5.88 7.12
C PRO A 52 -7.48 -4.89 5.98
N TYR A 53 -8.61 -4.18 5.97
CA TYR A 53 -8.88 -3.19 4.93
C TYR A 53 -7.84 -2.07 4.94
N ARG A 54 -7.53 -1.57 6.12
CA ARG A 54 -6.55 -0.49 6.27
C ARG A 54 -5.15 -0.95 5.86
N TYR A 55 -4.82 -2.19 6.16
CA TYR A 55 -3.56 -2.80 5.73
C TYR A 55 -3.50 -2.88 4.20
N LEU A 56 -4.60 -3.30 3.55
CA LEU A 56 -4.68 -3.33 2.09
C LEU A 56 -4.45 -1.93 1.50
N MET A 57 -5.09 -0.92 2.08
CA MET A 57 -4.91 0.46 1.62
C MET A 57 -3.46 0.90 1.79
N ALA A 58 -2.82 0.57 2.89
CA ALA A 58 -1.42 0.91 3.13
C ALA A 58 -0.49 0.25 2.10
N VAL A 59 -0.75 -1.01 1.77
CA VAL A 59 0.02 -1.72 0.74
C VAL A 59 -0.14 -1.06 -0.62
N ARG A 60 -1.38 -0.73 -1.00
CA ARG A 60 -1.67 -0.04 -2.26
C ARG A 60 -0.95 1.30 -2.34
N ILE A 61 -1.01 2.09 -1.27
CA ILE A 61 -0.36 3.40 -1.23
C ILE A 61 1.16 3.27 -1.32
N SER A 62 1.73 2.29 -0.62
CA SER A 62 3.17 2.03 -0.67
C SER A 62 3.62 1.69 -2.09
N GLU A 63 2.87 0.83 -2.78
CA GLU A 63 3.21 0.47 -4.15
C GLU A 63 2.98 1.62 -5.13
N ALA A 64 1.92 2.41 -4.92
CA ALA A 64 1.66 3.59 -5.73
C ALA A 64 2.80 4.61 -5.60
N ARG A 65 3.31 4.79 -4.39
CA ARG A 65 4.43 5.69 -4.16
C ARG A 65 5.65 5.29 -4.98
N ARG A 66 5.96 4.00 -5.02
CA ARG A 66 7.07 3.49 -5.84
C ARG A 66 6.88 3.82 -7.32
N LEU A 67 5.65 3.67 -7.81
CA LEU A 67 5.35 3.98 -9.21
C LEU A 67 5.53 5.47 -9.50
N LEU A 68 5.03 6.32 -8.61
CA LEU A 68 5.17 7.77 -8.75
C LEU A 68 6.64 8.19 -8.72
N GLU A 69 7.44 7.59 -7.85
CA GLU A 69 8.88 7.86 -7.77
C GLU A 69 9.60 7.49 -9.08
N ARG A 70 9.06 6.52 -9.81
CA ARG A 70 9.60 6.11 -11.10
C ARG A 70 9.02 6.88 -12.28
N GLY A 71 8.21 7.89 -12.01
CA GLY A 71 7.66 8.77 -13.04
C GLY A 71 6.32 8.35 -13.61
N VAL A 72 5.69 7.30 -13.09
CA VAL A 72 4.37 6.87 -13.53
C VAL A 72 3.35 7.95 -13.15
N SER A 73 2.38 8.21 -14.02
CA SER A 73 1.35 9.22 -13.77
C SER A 73 0.45 8.83 -12.61
N SER A 74 -0.19 9.83 -11.98
CA SER A 74 -1.13 9.58 -10.89
C SER A 74 -2.28 8.67 -11.31
N ALA A 75 -2.80 8.88 -12.52
CA ALA A 75 -3.91 8.07 -13.03
C ALA A 75 -3.50 6.61 -13.20
N GLU A 76 -2.33 6.38 -13.78
CA GLU A 76 -1.81 5.02 -13.98
C GLU A 76 -1.49 4.35 -12.64
N ALA A 77 -0.87 5.10 -11.72
CA ALA A 77 -0.54 4.56 -10.41
C ALA A 77 -1.80 4.13 -9.65
N ALA A 78 -2.87 4.91 -9.75
CA ALA A 78 -4.15 4.55 -9.13
C ALA A 78 -4.69 3.23 -9.68
N VAL A 79 -4.73 3.10 -11.00
CA VAL A 79 -5.26 1.91 -11.65
C VAL A 79 -4.41 0.68 -11.33
N GLU A 80 -3.10 0.79 -11.44
CA GLU A 80 -2.19 -0.33 -11.23
C GLU A 80 -2.18 -0.84 -9.80
N THR A 81 -2.56 0.01 -8.85
CA THR A 81 -2.59 -0.40 -7.43
C THR A 81 -3.97 -0.77 -6.94
N GLY A 82 -4.96 -0.84 -7.83
CA GLY A 82 -6.26 -1.40 -7.49
C GLY A 82 -7.32 -0.39 -7.09
N PHE A 83 -7.05 0.91 -7.26
CA PHE A 83 -8.06 1.93 -7.01
C PHE A 83 -8.94 2.08 -8.24
N SER A 84 -10.25 2.04 -8.04
CA SER A 84 -11.21 2.21 -9.15
C SER A 84 -11.53 3.67 -9.44
N ASP A 85 -11.13 4.58 -8.55
CA ASP A 85 -11.50 6.00 -8.59
C ASP A 85 -10.26 6.82 -8.22
N GLN A 86 -9.87 7.74 -9.09
CA GLN A 86 -8.69 8.56 -8.87
C GLN A 86 -8.85 9.51 -7.68
N SER A 87 -10.07 10.01 -7.43
CA SER A 87 -10.33 10.86 -6.26
C SER A 87 -10.13 10.09 -4.97
N HIS A 88 -10.60 8.84 -4.92
CA HIS A 88 -10.42 7.96 -3.79
C HIS A 88 -8.93 7.70 -3.53
N PHE A 89 -8.20 7.41 -4.61
CA PHE A 89 -6.75 7.24 -4.54
C PHE A 89 -6.06 8.49 -3.98
N THR A 90 -6.37 9.67 -4.53
CA THR A 90 -5.75 10.92 -4.11
C THR A 90 -6.00 11.19 -2.63
N ASN A 91 -7.24 10.96 -2.18
CA ASN A 91 -7.59 11.19 -0.77
C ASN A 91 -6.84 10.25 0.16
N TYR A 92 -6.76 8.96 -0.17
CA TYR A 92 -6.03 8.00 0.63
C TYR A 92 -4.53 8.26 0.61
N PHE A 93 -3.99 8.55 -0.57
CA PHE A 93 -2.56 8.83 -0.71
C PHE A 93 -2.18 10.04 0.15
N THR A 94 -2.95 11.11 0.09
CA THR A 94 -2.68 12.32 0.85
C THR A 94 -2.80 12.05 2.35
N ALA A 95 -3.80 11.27 2.77
CA ALA A 95 -3.99 10.93 4.18
C ALA A 95 -2.83 10.09 4.73
N PHE A 96 -2.27 9.18 3.92
CA PHE A 96 -1.19 8.31 4.36
C PHE A 96 0.18 8.97 4.29
N THR A 97 0.42 9.83 3.30
CA THR A 97 1.77 10.36 3.04
C THR A 97 1.93 11.84 3.37
N GLY A 98 0.84 12.58 3.46
CA GLY A 98 0.90 14.02 3.65
C GLY A 98 1.10 14.80 2.36
N LEU A 99 1.25 14.12 1.22
CA LEU A 99 1.46 14.74 -0.09
C LEU A 99 0.41 14.24 -1.07
N THR A 100 0.05 15.08 -2.04
CA THR A 100 -0.75 14.60 -3.15
C THR A 100 0.13 13.70 -4.05
N PRO A 101 -0.49 12.79 -4.81
CA PRO A 101 0.31 11.97 -5.75
C PRO A 101 1.13 12.82 -6.72
N GLY A 102 0.55 13.90 -7.24
CA GLY A 102 1.26 14.80 -8.15
C GLY A 102 2.45 15.48 -7.47
N ALA A 103 2.27 15.94 -6.25
CA ALA A 103 3.35 16.57 -5.48
C ALA A 103 4.48 15.57 -5.19
N CYS A 104 4.13 14.35 -4.85
CA CYS A 104 5.10 13.28 -4.61
C CYS A 104 5.93 13.01 -5.87
N ARG A 105 5.26 12.86 -7.01
CA ARG A 105 5.91 12.61 -8.29
C ARG A 105 6.87 13.75 -8.65
N GLU A 106 6.43 14.99 -8.45
CA GLU A 106 7.23 16.17 -8.77
C GLU A 106 8.44 16.31 -7.85
N LEU A 107 8.27 16.01 -6.57
CA LEU A 107 9.36 16.05 -5.59
C LEU A 107 10.49 15.10 -6.00
N PHE A 108 10.13 13.89 -6.42
CA PHE A 108 11.11 12.89 -6.84
C PHE A 108 11.79 13.27 -8.15
N ARG A 109 11.07 13.91 -9.07
CA ARG A 109 11.65 14.39 -10.30
C ARG A 109 12.69 15.46 -10.03
N GLN A 110 12.39 16.40 -9.14
CA GLN A 110 13.32 17.46 -8.76
C GLN A 110 14.57 16.91 -8.06
N GLU A 111 14.35 15.97 -7.14
CA GLU A 111 15.44 15.35 -6.41
C GLU A 111 16.37 14.58 -7.36
N TRP A 112 15.80 13.85 -8.31
CA TRP A 112 16.56 13.12 -9.31
C TRP A 112 17.39 14.05 -10.16
N GLU A 113 16.84 15.18 -10.61
CA GLU A 113 17.56 16.18 -11.39
C GLU A 113 18.71 16.78 -10.59
N MET A 114 18.50 17.04 -9.32
CA MET A 114 19.54 17.54 -8.44
C MET A 114 20.69 16.54 -8.32
N TRP A 115 20.39 15.27 -8.15
CA TRP A 115 21.41 14.23 -8.08
C TRP A 115 22.23 14.15 -9.36
N GLN A 116 21.60 14.31 -10.52
CA GLN A 116 22.28 14.30 -11.81
C GLN A 116 23.19 15.50 -12.00
N SER A 117 22.89 16.61 -11.34
CA SER A 117 23.70 17.83 -11.48
C SER A 117 24.92 17.85 -10.56
N ILE A 118 25.05 16.90 -9.65
CA ILE A 118 26.19 16.80 -8.74
C ILE A 118 27.37 16.17 -9.49
N PRO A 119 28.49 16.89 -9.68
CA PRO A 119 29.65 16.30 -10.33
C PRO A 119 30.32 15.31 -9.39
N SER A 120 30.91 14.28 -9.98
CA SER A 120 31.79 13.30 -9.33
C SER A 120 31.25 12.66 -8.06
N LEU A 121 30.21 11.85 -8.22
CA LEU A 121 29.79 10.91 -7.18
C LEU A 121 30.85 9.83 -6.96
N ASP A 122 31.76 9.71 -7.86
CA ASP A 122 32.86 8.74 -7.79
C ASP A 122 33.92 9.11 -6.77
N VAL A 123 33.85 10.28 -6.21
CA VAL A 123 34.81 10.71 -5.18
C VAL A 123 34.57 9.94 -3.88
N LEU A 124 33.42 9.35 -3.75
CA LEU A 124 33.11 8.56 -2.58
C LEU A 124 33.58 7.12 -2.77
#